data_190bb22d5063e5f8f19d2726230601f2
#
_entry.id   190bb22d5063e5f8f19d2726230601f2
#
_cell.length_a   1.000
_cell.length_b   1.000
_cell.length_c   1.000
_cell.angle_alpha   90.00
_cell.angle_beta   90.00
_cell.angle_gamma   90.00
#
_symmetry.space_group_name_H-M   'P 1'
#
loop_
_entity.id
_entity.type
_entity.pdbx_description
1 polymer ?
#
loop_
_entity_poly.entity_id
_entity_poly.type
_entity_poly.pdbx_seq_one_letter_code
_entity_poly.pdbx_strand_id
1 'polypeptide(L)'
;MTQHPSRHRHRRRAALAAAVALSLTLLAGCAGTGSTSAGADAGPTEGGDAVFLINSLGTSWVPNESSISSYQGNIWGQVTDKLVYVDDSGAVSPWIAASWDQNADATAFTLHLEEGVTFSDGTALDAAAVVTNLDYWAFGAPDKGITPIGLFPKTYQKATAVDAQTVEVTFSAPTLGFIPTLGYHGSILVSPKTLALSKEEQGDLDNFSGSGPFTIRSWADGDDVVLAKRVDYTWGPEAIGHTGAPYLDTLTYKQVAESSTRIGALTSDQAQVIYNIQPSELAGLTDRGYEVGLPRYLGFTNGYRVNVTAAPFDDVRVRQALQHGIDRRQILDTVYTDGWQAAQGLIQSNVPEATAHSADFAFDADKAAALLDEAGWVPGADGKRTKNGQHLAVTLYANPYLATSASIDELVAQQLGTLGFTVTVQTYDVATFGEKVKNDSTTPLYEITRSFIDVGTVASILTSANKGEDWFGLGETDPTLNDLRDRIARATDLDTRAAAVDELQTYVLQQGLFVPITQIVQRIYVQSPKLQGVTYNGVAIAGYAAAYLQK
;
A
#
# COMPACT_ATOMS: atom_id res chain seq x y z
N MET A 1 -21.13 -4.02 67.93
CA MET A 1 -22.53 -4.37 68.19
C MET A 1 -23.00 -5.07 66.91
N THR A 2 -22.94 -6.37 67.00
CA THR A 2 -24.03 -7.33 67.05
C THR A 2 -24.85 -7.38 65.78
N GLN A 3 -25.10 -8.44 65.10
CA GLN A 3 -24.78 -9.85 65.08
C GLN A 3 -25.42 -10.47 63.85
N HIS A 4 -24.75 -11.40 63.26
CA HIS A 4 -25.30 -12.53 62.52
C HIS A 4 -26.34 -13.34 63.33
N PRO A 5 -27.06 -14.35 62.85
CA PRO A 5 -26.79 -15.34 61.81
C PRO A 5 -28.05 -15.87 61.02
N SER A 6 -28.03 -16.71 60.10
CA SER A 6 -27.66 -18.07 59.78
C SER A 6 -28.80 -18.86 59.09
N ARG A 7 -28.38 -19.66 58.10
CA ARG A 7 -28.60 -21.09 57.81
C ARG A 7 -30.05 -21.62 57.64
N HIS A 8 -30.38 -22.43 56.68
CA HIS A 8 -30.07 -23.80 56.28
C HIS A 8 -30.99 -24.24 55.11
N ARG A 9 -30.44 -24.84 54.08
CA ARG A 9 -30.39 -26.29 53.76
C ARG A 9 -31.72 -27.00 53.48
N HIS A 10 -31.81 -27.62 52.35
CA HIS A 10 -31.97 -29.03 51.91
C HIS A 10 -32.95 -29.18 50.75
N ARG A 11 -32.46 -29.68 49.67
CA ARG A 11 -32.37 -31.07 49.14
C ARG A 11 -33.64 -31.65 48.51
N ARG A 12 -33.47 -31.96 47.26
CA ARG A 12 -33.64 -33.26 46.57
C ARG A 12 -34.95 -33.61 45.89
N ARG A 13 -34.69 -34.04 44.62
CA ARG A 13 -35.23 -35.20 43.89
C ARG A 13 -36.61 -35.00 43.22
N ALA A 14 -36.69 -35.17 42.03
CA ALA A 14 -36.45 -36.19 41.00
C ALA A 14 -37.76 -36.60 40.37
N ALA A 15 -37.73 -36.67 39.08
CA ALA A 15 -38.15 -37.71 38.18
C ALA A 15 -39.53 -37.64 37.53
N LEU A 16 -39.44 -37.69 36.25
CA LEU A 16 -40.04 -38.56 35.24
C LEU A 16 -41.49 -38.35 34.79
N ALA A 17 -41.54 -38.44 33.49
CA ALA A 17 -42.43 -39.10 32.54
C ALA A 17 -43.63 -38.27 32.01
N ALA A 18 -43.55 -37.99 30.76
CA ALA A 18 -43.98 -38.73 29.58
C ALA A 18 -45.41 -38.44 29.12
N ALA A 19 -45.47 -38.04 27.90
CA ALA A 19 -46.34 -38.51 26.80
C ALA A 19 -47.70 -37.86 26.54
N VAL A 20 -47.82 -37.37 25.36
CA VAL A 20 -48.80 -37.69 24.28
C VAL A 20 -50.12 -36.92 24.20
N ALA A 21 -50.33 -36.44 23.05
CA ALA A 21 -51.51 -36.28 22.18
C ALA A 21 -52.13 -34.89 22.10
N LEU A 22 -51.98 -34.32 20.97
CA LEU A 22 -52.77 -34.32 19.71
C LEU A 22 -54.10 -33.50 19.78
N SER A 23 -54.20 -32.64 18.79
CA SER A 23 -55.39 -32.24 18.04
C SER A 23 -55.92 -30.80 18.20
N LEU A 24 -55.77 -30.10 17.10
CA LEU A 24 -56.73 -29.24 16.36
C LEU A 24 -57.64 -28.25 17.16
N THR A 25 -57.60 -27.01 16.75
CA THR A 25 -58.51 -26.28 15.84
C THR A 25 -58.24 -24.80 15.82
N LEU A 26 -57.96 -24.27 14.70
CA LEU A 26 -58.60 -23.25 13.86
C LEU A 26 -59.19 -21.99 14.49
N LEU A 27 -58.70 -20.85 13.92
CA LEU A 27 -59.34 -19.61 13.48
C LEU A 27 -59.38 -18.39 14.39
N ALA A 28 -58.76 -17.38 13.80
CA ALA A 28 -59.16 -15.98 13.70
C ALA A 28 -58.68 -14.99 14.76
N GLY A 29 -57.93 -14.00 14.26
CA GLY A 29 -57.73 -12.72 14.96
C GLY A 29 -56.58 -11.90 14.37
N CYS A 30 -56.81 -11.16 13.28
CA CYS A 30 -55.94 -10.08 12.83
C CYS A 30 -55.82 -9.01 13.90
N ALA A 31 -54.62 -8.76 14.36
CA ALA A 31 -54.21 -7.45 14.87
C ALA A 31 -52.70 -7.31 14.59
N GLY A 32 -52.36 -6.51 13.58
CA GLY A 32 -51.02 -6.22 13.21
C GLY A 32 -50.30 -5.43 14.30
N THR A 33 -49.24 -6.00 14.83
CA THR A 33 -48.14 -5.24 15.38
C THR A 33 -46.95 -5.47 14.46
N GLY A 34 -46.63 -4.47 13.67
CA GLY A 34 -45.45 -4.47 12.83
C GLY A 34 -44.19 -4.64 13.67
N SER A 35 -43.71 -5.85 13.75
CA SER A 35 -42.30 -6.09 14.06
C SER A 35 -41.54 -5.67 12.82
N THR A 36 -40.85 -4.55 12.90
CA THR A 36 -39.74 -4.27 12.04
C THR A 36 -38.73 -5.40 12.23
N SER A 37 -38.79 -6.42 11.38
CA SER A 37 -37.67 -7.33 11.19
C SER A 37 -36.52 -6.46 10.74
N ALA A 38 -35.49 -6.31 11.59
CA ALA A 38 -34.16 -5.95 11.12
C ALA A 38 -33.89 -6.86 9.91
N GLY A 39 -33.63 -6.27 8.77
CA GLY A 39 -33.38 -7.00 7.53
C GLY A 39 -32.32 -8.06 7.80
N ALA A 40 -32.66 -9.30 7.58
CA ALA A 40 -31.67 -10.34 7.41
C ALA A 40 -30.74 -9.84 6.29
N ASP A 41 -29.45 -9.85 6.56
CA ASP A 41 -28.41 -9.52 5.59
C ASP A 41 -28.66 -10.39 4.35
N ALA A 42 -29.22 -9.79 3.31
CA ALA A 42 -29.42 -10.49 2.06
C ALA A 42 -28.04 -10.65 1.47
N GLY A 43 -27.52 -11.87 1.42
CA GLY A 43 -26.20 -12.17 0.89
C GLY A 43 -25.93 -11.55 -0.49
N PRO A 44 -24.73 -11.77 -1.08
CA PRO A 44 -24.34 -11.16 -2.34
C PRO A 44 -25.39 -11.30 -3.44
N THR A 45 -25.65 -10.23 -4.18
CA THR A 45 -26.58 -10.23 -5.30
C THR A 45 -25.83 -10.22 -6.62
N GLU A 46 -26.26 -11.10 -7.55
CA GLU A 46 -25.73 -11.15 -8.92
C GLU A 46 -26.22 -9.97 -9.76
N GLY A 47 -25.32 -9.49 -10.63
CA GLY A 47 -25.58 -8.46 -11.63
C GLY A 47 -25.37 -7.04 -11.12
N GLY A 48 -25.52 -6.12 -12.04
CA GLY A 48 -25.37 -4.68 -11.82
C GLY A 48 -24.07 -4.10 -12.35
N ASP A 49 -24.12 -2.79 -12.56
CA ASP A 49 -23.04 -2.00 -13.13
C ASP A 49 -22.52 -1.02 -12.09
N ALA A 50 -21.21 -1.01 -11.85
CA ALA A 50 -20.58 -0.05 -10.95
C ALA A 50 -19.71 0.95 -11.73
N VAL A 51 -19.75 2.21 -11.30
CA VAL A 51 -18.91 3.29 -11.84
C VAL A 51 -17.92 3.74 -10.79
N PHE A 52 -16.64 3.73 -11.18
CA PHE A 52 -15.51 4.20 -10.38
C PHE A 52 -14.94 5.47 -11.01
N LEU A 53 -15.03 6.60 -10.33
CA LEU A 53 -14.43 7.84 -10.78
C LEU A 53 -13.02 8.00 -10.22
N ILE A 54 -12.06 8.11 -11.13
CA ILE A 54 -10.64 8.29 -10.83
C ILE A 54 -10.14 9.63 -11.37
N ASN A 55 -9.19 10.25 -10.70
CA ASN A 55 -8.68 11.57 -11.09
C ASN A 55 -7.76 11.52 -12.33
N SER A 56 -7.18 10.36 -12.65
CA SER A 56 -6.36 10.16 -13.85
C SER A 56 -6.38 8.68 -14.24
N LEU A 57 -6.31 8.38 -15.52
CA LEU A 57 -6.08 7.03 -16.07
C LEU A 57 -4.60 6.79 -16.40
N GLY A 58 -3.72 7.79 -16.14
CA GLY A 58 -2.30 7.71 -16.47
C GLY A 58 -2.01 7.97 -17.95
N THR A 59 -0.78 7.67 -18.37
CA THR A 59 -0.28 8.03 -19.71
C THR A 59 0.30 6.86 -20.51
N SER A 60 0.37 5.66 -19.95
CA SER A 60 0.88 4.46 -20.62
C SER A 60 0.08 3.24 -20.16
N TRP A 61 -0.20 2.34 -21.09
CA TRP A 61 -0.81 1.04 -20.79
C TRP A 61 0.15 -0.14 -21.00
N VAL A 62 1.43 0.13 -21.29
CA VAL A 62 2.45 -0.92 -21.36
C VAL A 62 2.60 -1.56 -19.98
N PRO A 63 2.43 -2.89 -19.82
CA PRO A 63 2.36 -3.56 -18.52
C PRO A 63 3.51 -3.22 -17.55
N ASN A 64 4.77 -3.35 -17.98
CA ASN A 64 5.92 -3.04 -17.12
C ASN A 64 6.07 -1.56 -16.73
N GLU A 65 5.47 -0.65 -17.49
CA GLU A 65 5.56 0.80 -17.23
C GLU A 65 4.41 1.31 -16.36
N SER A 66 3.24 0.70 -16.46
CA SER A 66 2.00 1.20 -15.87
C SER A 66 1.47 0.39 -14.68
N SER A 67 1.88 -0.87 -14.53
CA SER A 67 1.38 -1.74 -13.46
C SER A 67 1.69 -1.23 -12.05
N ILE A 68 2.79 -0.51 -11.89
CA ILE A 68 3.18 0.11 -10.61
C ILE A 68 2.51 1.47 -10.34
N SER A 69 1.75 2.00 -11.29
CA SER A 69 1.06 3.28 -11.16
C SER A 69 -0.06 3.23 -10.13
N SER A 70 -0.25 4.31 -9.37
CA SER A 70 -1.38 4.46 -8.45
C SER A 70 -2.73 4.55 -9.16
N TYR A 71 -2.73 4.85 -10.46
CA TYR A 71 -3.94 5.01 -11.27
C TYR A 71 -4.27 3.71 -12.01
N GLN A 72 -3.43 3.31 -12.96
CA GLN A 72 -3.65 2.11 -13.75
C GLN A 72 -3.64 0.83 -12.90
N GLY A 73 -2.92 0.80 -11.78
CA GLY A 73 -2.92 -0.32 -10.84
C GLY A 73 -4.33 -0.71 -10.35
N ASN A 74 -5.27 0.26 -10.26
CA ASN A 74 -6.67 -0.04 -9.93
C ASN A 74 -7.36 -0.87 -11.02
N ILE A 75 -7.00 -0.67 -12.28
CA ILE A 75 -7.56 -1.39 -13.42
C ILE A 75 -6.83 -2.72 -13.60
N TRP A 76 -5.47 -2.70 -13.54
CA TRP A 76 -4.66 -3.92 -13.62
C TRP A 76 -5.05 -4.93 -12.53
N GLY A 77 -5.39 -4.46 -11.33
CA GLY A 77 -5.87 -5.32 -10.23
C GLY A 77 -7.17 -6.05 -10.51
N GLN A 78 -7.95 -5.66 -11.52
CA GLN A 78 -9.22 -6.32 -11.89
C GLN A 78 -9.06 -7.24 -13.10
N VAL A 79 -8.14 -6.93 -14.02
CA VAL A 79 -8.00 -7.68 -15.29
C VAL A 79 -6.82 -8.66 -15.27
N THR A 80 -6.02 -8.66 -14.19
CA THR A 80 -4.88 -9.58 -14.01
C THR A 80 -4.91 -10.22 -12.65
N ASP A 81 -4.36 -11.44 -12.56
CA ASP A 81 -4.04 -12.11 -11.31
C ASP A 81 -2.56 -11.93 -10.96
N LYS A 82 -2.18 -12.47 -9.81
CA LYS A 82 -0.81 -12.58 -9.33
C LYS A 82 -0.53 -14.01 -8.90
N LEU A 83 0.75 -14.34 -8.77
CA LEU A 83 1.12 -15.68 -8.33
C LEU A 83 0.73 -15.95 -6.87
N VAL A 84 0.82 -14.94 -5.99
CA VAL A 84 0.37 -15.02 -4.60
C VAL A 84 -0.49 -13.81 -4.24
N TYR A 85 -1.36 -13.96 -3.25
CA TYR A 85 -2.09 -12.86 -2.64
C TYR A 85 -1.33 -12.36 -1.41
N VAL A 86 -1.17 -11.04 -1.30
CA VAL A 86 -0.60 -10.39 -0.12
C VAL A 86 -1.64 -9.43 0.43
N ASP A 87 -2.03 -9.61 1.66
CA ASP A 87 -3.00 -8.73 2.32
C ASP A 87 -2.35 -7.44 2.87
N ASP A 88 -3.14 -6.57 3.46
CA ASP A 88 -2.70 -5.29 4.02
C ASP A 88 -1.86 -5.41 5.31
N SER A 89 -1.75 -6.62 5.87
CA SER A 89 -0.83 -6.95 6.96
C SER A 89 0.51 -7.51 6.47
N GLY A 90 0.65 -7.73 5.15
CA GLY A 90 1.80 -8.36 4.55
C GLY A 90 1.79 -9.90 4.60
N ALA A 91 0.69 -10.50 5.09
CA ALA A 91 0.56 -11.95 5.06
C ALA A 91 0.39 -12.45 3.62
N VAL A 92 1.16 -13.49 3.29
CA VAL A 92 1.17 -14.10 1.96
C VAL A 92 0.31 -15.35 1.95
N SER A 93 -0.59 -15.44 0.98
CA SER A 93 -1.49 -16.59 0.77
C SER A 93 -1.36 -17.13 -0.66
N PRO A 94 -1.64 -18.42 -0.87
CA PRO A 94 -1.73 -19.01 -2.21
C PRO A 94 -2.72 -18.28 -3.12
N TRP A 95 -2.39 -18.27 -4.42
CA TRP A 95 -3.31 -17.85 -5.48
C TRP A 95 -3.03 -18.69 -6.74
N ILE A 96 -2.49 -18.10 -7.82
CA ILE A 96 -2.10 -18.87 -9.02
C ILE A 96 -0.95 -19.85 -8.71
N ALA A 97 -0.05 -19.51 -7.78
CA ALA A 97 0.82 -20.47 -7.13
C ALA A 97 0.07 -21.05 -5.92
N ALA A 98 -0.42 -22.29 -6.07
CA ALA A 98 -1.13 -23.05 -5.04
C ALA A 98 -0.23 -23.37 -3.82
N SER A 99 1.07 -23.54 -4.08
CA SER A 99 2.08 -23.72 -3.04
C SER A 99 3.48 -23.45 -3.60
N TRP A 100 4.45 -23.37 -2.70
CA TRP A 100 5.85 -23.19 -3.07
C TRP A 100 6.80 -23.83 -2.06
N ASP A 101 7.99 -24.20 -2.55
CA ASP A 101 9.12 -24.66 -1.76
C ASP A 101 10.30 -23.70 -1.91
N GLN A 102 11.15 -23.63 -0.88
CA GLN A 102 12.37 -22.84 -0.86
C GLN A 102 13.54 -23.72 -0.39
N ASN A 103 14.70 -23.61 -1.03
CA ASN A 103 15.91 -24.26 -0.52
C ASN A 103 16.47 -23.55 0.73
N ALA A 104 17.36 -24.22 1.46
CA ALA A 104 17.91 -23.70 2.73
C ALA A 104 18.65 -22.36 2.59
N ASP A 105 19.21 -22.08 1.40
CA ASP A 105 20.00 -20.88 1.13
C ASP A 105 19.15 -19.74 0.54
N ALA A 106 17.84 -19.93 0.40
CA ALA A 106 16.92 -18.97 -0.24
C ALA A 106 17.38 -18.52 -1.65
N THR A 107 18.06 -19.39 -2.38
CA THR A 107 18.58 -19.15 -3.75
C THR A 107 17.82 -19.90 -4.82
N ALA A 108 16.92 -20.81 -4.43
CA ALA A 108 16.06 -21.54 -5.35
C ALA A 108 14.68 -21.73 -4.74
N PHE A 109 13.66 -21.56 -5.60
CA PHE A 109 12.26 -21.73 -5.25
C PHE A 109 11.57 -22.60 -6.30
N THR A 110 10.64 -23.43 -5.85
CA THR A 110 9.75 -24.20 -6.72
C THR A 110 8.32 -23.72 -6.51
N LEU A 111 7.67 -23.28 -7.57
CA LEU A 111 6.25 -22.84 -7.54
C LEU A 111 5.41 -23.97 -8.12
N HIS A 112 4.34 -24.33 -7.42
CA HIS A 112 3.33 -25.28 -7.88
C HIS A 112 2.06 -24.51 -8.24
N LEU A 113 1.64 -24.58 -9.51
CA LEU A 113 0.57 -23.76 -10.05
C LEU A 113 -0.79 -24.44 -9.99
N GLU A 114 -1.84 -23.63 -9.85
CA GLU A 114 -3.22 -24.06 -10.03
C GLU A 114 -3.47 -24.56 -11.46
N GLU A 115 -4.31 -25.60 -11.58
CA GLU A 115 -4.70 -26.17 -12.87
C GLU A 115 -5.90 -25.44 -13.48
N GLY A 116 -5.98 -25.42 -14.80
CA GLY A 116 -7.14 -24.92 -15.53
C GLY A 116 -7.26 -23.40 -15.64
N VAL A 117 -6.29 -22.66 -15.14
CA VAL A 117 -6.23 -21.21 -15.26
C VAL A 117 -5.95 -20.79 -16.69
N THR A 118 -6.67 -19.76 -17.18
CA THR A 118 -6.47 -19.25 -18.55
C THR A 118 -6.43 -17.72 -18.57
N PHE A 119 -5.80 -17.19 -19.60
CA PHE A 119 -5.92 -15.77 -19.95
C PHE A 119 -7.23 -15.53 -20.72
N SER A 120 -7.67 -14.28 -20.82
CA SER A 120 -8.90 -13.89 -21.52
C SER A 120 -8.88 -14.20 -23.02
N ASP A 121 -7.69 -14.41 -23.63
CA ASP A 121 -7.52 -14.85 -25.01
C ASP A 121 -7.56 -16.38 -25.20
N GLY A 122 -7.87 -17.13 -24.13
CA GLY A 122 -7.92 -18.59 -24.10
C GLY A 122 -6.57 -19.29 -24.02
N THR A 123 -5.45 -18.54 -23.92
CA THR A 123 -4.12 -19.13 -23.67
C THR A 123 -4.08 -19.68 -22.24
N ALA A 124 -3.49 -20.87 -22.05
CA ALA A 124 -3.30 -21.45 -20.72
C ALA A 124 -2.31 -20.60 -19.90
N LEU A 125 -2.62 -20.42 -18.62
CA LEU A 125 -1.66 -19.88 -17.64
C LEU A 125 -0.97 -21.07 -16.99
N ASP A 126 0.02 -21.61 -17.68
CA ASP A 126 0.84 -22.74 -17.28
C ASP A 126 2.26 -22.28 -16.88
N ALA A 127 3.12 -23.23 -16.54
CA ALA A 127 4.51 -22.96 -16.14
C ALA A 127 5.28 -22.19 -17.22
N ALA A 128 5.03 -22.44 -18.51
CA ALA A 128 5.72 -21.72 -19.60
C ALA A 128 5.27 -20.25 -19.65
N ALA A 129 3.99 -19.99 -19.44
CA ALA A 129 3.46 -18.62 -19.35
C ALA A 129 4.01 -17.87 -18.12
N VAL A 130 4.13 -18.55 -16.97
CA VAL A 130 4.73 -17.98 -15.76
C VAL A 130 6.21 -17.65 -15.98
N VAL A 131 6.99 -18.55 -16.58
CA VAL A 131 8.40 -18.28 -16.95
C VAL A 131 8.50 -17.04 -17.83
N THR A 132 7.64 -16.93 -18.85
CA THR A 132 7.61 -15.75 -19.74
C THR A 132 7.36 -14.46 -18.95
N ASN A 133 6.45 -14.46 -17.99
CA ASN A 133 6.15 -13.30 -17.15
C ASN A 133 7.31 -12.97 -16.20
N LEU A 134 7.92 -13.95 -15.53
CA LEU A 134 9.07 -13.75 -14.65
C LEU A 134 10.26 -13.13 -15.40
N ASP A 135 10.60 -13.67 -16.58
CA ASP A 135 11.66 -13.13 -17.42
C ASP A 135 11.33 -11.71 -17.91
N TYR A 136 10.06 -11.45 -18.25
CA TYR A 136 9.61 -10.13 -18.69
C TYR A 136 9.68 -9.10 -17.55
N TRP A 137 9.36 -9.48 -16.31
CA TRP A 137 9.53 -8.59 -15.16
C TRP A 137 11.00 -8.33 -14.85
N ALA A 138 11.84 -9.37 -14.92
CA ALA A 138 13.25 -9.28 -14.57
C ALA A 138 14.10 -8.54 -15.60
N PHE A 139 13.84 -8.77 -16.89
CA PHE A 139 14.71 -8.30 -17.96
C PHE A 139 14.03 -7.25 -18.88
N GLY A 140 12.71 -7.11 -18.81
CA GLY A 140 11.96 -6.33 -19.77
C GLY A 140 12.00 -6.96 -21.18
N ALA A 141 11.90 -6.10 -22.19
CA ALA A 141 12.13 -6.44 -23.58
C ALA A 141 12.94 -5.31 -24.23
N PRO A 142 14.28 -5.31 -24.08
CA PRO A 142 15.15 -4.22 -24.55
C PRO A 142 15.08 -3.98 -26.05
N ASP A 143 14.89 -5.05 -26.83
CA ASP A 143 14.67 -4.99 -28.28
C ASP A 143 13.40 -4.24 -28.68
N LYS A 144 12.41 -4.15 -27.77
CA LYS A 144 11.17 -3.39 -27.91
C LYS A 144 11.20 -2.06 -27.15
N GLY A 145 12.30 -1.71 -26.45
CA GLY A 145 12.41 -0.51 -25.63
C GLY A 145 11.58 -0.57 -24.33
N ILE A 146 11.33 -1.77 -23.79
CA ILE A 146 10.61 -2.01 -22.54
C ILE A 146 11.61 -2.34 -21.44
N THR A 147 11.55 -1.58 -20.34
CA THR A 147 12.45 -1.74 -19.19
C THR A 147 11.95 -2.79 -18.23
N PRO A 148 12.85 -3.41 -17.42
CA PRO A 148 12.47 -4.27 -16.30
C PRO A 148 11.59 -3.54 -15.28
N ILE A 149 10.85 -4.30 -14.48
CA ILE A 149 10.16 -3.75 -13.31
C ILE A 149 11.19 -3.41 -12.23
N GLY A 150 11.22 -2.15 -11.77
CA GLY A 150 12.28 -1.62 -10.93
C GLY A 150 12.43 -2.27 -9.55
N LEU A 151 11.40 -2.94 -9.03
CA LEU A 151 11.40 -3.62 -7.72
C LEU A 151 11.47 -5.15 -7.82
N PHE A 152 11.61 -5.73 -9.01
CA PHE A 152 11.86 -7.16 -9.13
C PHE A 152 13.30 -7.49 -8.69
N PRO A 153 13.54 -8.65 -8.00
CA PRO A 153 14.86 -8.96 -7.44
C PRO A 153 15.97 -8.97 -8.49
N LYS A 154 17.00 -8.13 -8.33
CA LYS A 154 18.17 -8.07 -9.23
C LYS A 154 19.05 -9.33 -9.16
N THR A 155 18.83 -10.16 -8.17
CA THR A 155 19.48 -11.47 -7.99
C THR A 155 18.89 -12.56 -8.87
N TYR A 156 17.75 -12.32 -9.51
CA TYR A 156 17.09 -13.26 -10.42
C TYR A 156 18.03 -13.72 -11.54
N GLN A 157 18.13 -15.02 -11.73
CA GLN A 157 18.94 -15.61 -12.78
C GLN A 157 18.09 -16.25 -13.87
N LYS A 158 17.16 -17.12 -13.46
CA LYS A 158 16.42 -17.94 -14.41
C LYS A 158 15.16 -18.52 -13.78
N ALA A 159 14.11 -18.65 -14.57
CA ALA A 159 13.00 -19.55 -14.33
C ALA A 159 12.99 -20.69 -15.35
N THR A 160 12.47 -21.85 -14.97
CA THR A 160 12.39 -23.04 -15.83
C THR A 160 11.07 -23.76 -15.57
N ALA A 161 10.28 -23.98 -16.62
CA ALA A 161 9.13 -24.86 -16.57
C ALA A 161 9.62 -26.32 -16.51
N VAL A 162 9.37 -27.01 -15.40
CA VAL A 162 9.72 -28.42 -15.20
C VAL A 162 8.67 -29.32 -15.87
N ASP A 163 7.41 -28.96 -15.68
CA ASP A 163 6.24 -29.52 -16.32
C ASP A 163 5.18 -28.41 -16.51
N ALA A 164 3.93 -28.74 -16.78
CA ALA A 164 2.90 -27.75 -17.03
C ALA A 164 2.51 -26.92 -15.79
N GLN A 165 2.70 -27.45 -14.58
CA GLN A 165 2.31 -26.83 -13.31
C GLN A 165 3.47 -26.50 -12.38
N THR A 166 4.72 -26.83 -12.76
CA THR A 166 5.89 -26.66 -11.88
C THR A 166 6.92 -25.72 -12.50
N VAL A 167 7.25 -24.66 -11.77
CA VAL A 167 8.28 -23.68 -12.15
C VAL A 167 9.40 -23.66 -11.13
N GLU A 168 10.62 -23.93 -11.55
CA GLU A 168 11.82 -23.70 -10.75
C GLU A 168 12.40 -22.32 -11.06
N VAL A 169 12.72 -21.55 -9.99
CA VAL A 169 13.30 -20.21 -10.08
C VAL A 169 14.59 -20.15 -9.30
N THR A 170 15.66 -19.62 -9.91
CA THR A 170 16.99 -19.54 -9.30
C THR A 170 17.50 -18.11 -9.21
N PHE A 171 18.29 -17.85 -8.17
CA PHE A 171 18.87 -16.55 -7.82
C PHE A 171 20.38 -16.65 -7.59
N SER A 172 21.11 -15.56 -7.85
CA SER A 172 22.57 -15.48 -7.65
C SER A 172 22.97 -15.28 -6.17
N ALA A 173 22.01 -14.96 -5.31
CA ALA A 173 22.19 -14.74 -3.87
C ALA A 173 20.87 -15.04 -3.14
N PRO A 174 20.88 -15.18 -1.80
CA PRO A 174 19.66 -15.32 -1.00
C PRO A 174 18.63 -14.25 -1.35
N THR A 175 17.37 -14.66 -1.53
CA THR A 175 16.29 -13.76 -1.97
C THR A 175 14.98 -14.12 -1.24
N LEU A 176 14.97 -13.96 0.10
CA LEU A 176 13.82 -14.27 0.96
C LEU A 176 12.53 -13.51 0.57
N GLY A 177 12.70 -12.33 -0.01
CA GLY A 177 11.58 -11.50 -0.46
C GLY A 177 10.96 -11.93 -1.80
N PHE A 178 11.42 -13.02 -2.41
CA PHE A 178 10.89 -13.43 -3.72
C PHE A 178 9.40 -13.74 -3.67
N ILE A 179 8.95 -14.57 -2.74
CA ILE A 179 7.54 -14.97 -2.68
C ILE A 179 6.61 -13.77 -2.46
N PRO A 180 6.82 -12.88 -1.46
CA PRO A 180 6.01 -11.66 -1.35
C PRO A 180 6.01 -10.79 -2.62
N THR A 181 7.16 -10.69 -3.32
CA THR A 181 7.26 -9.91 -4.56
C THR A 181 6.34 -10.41 -5.66
N LEU A 182 5.98 -11.68 -5.68
CA LEU A 182 5.02 -12.27 -6.62
C LEU A 182 3.58 -11.74 -6.42
N GLY A 183 3.27 -11.12 -5.28
CA GLY A 183 2.00 -10.43 -4.99
C GLY A 183 2.05 -8.90 -5.18
N TYR A 184 3.21 -8.34 -5.57
CA TYR A 184 3.36 -6.90 -5.78
C TYR A 184 2.52 -6.41 -6.97
N HIS A 185 2.11 -5.13 -6.94
CA HIS A 185 1.25 -4.61 -8.02
C HIS A 185 1.92 -4.64 -9.40
N GLY A 186 3.25 -4.59 -9.47
CA GLY A 186 4.00 -4.74 -10.72
C GLY A 186 4.04 -6.18 -11.26
N SER A 187 3.82 -7.18 -10.40
CA SER A 187 3.91 -8.61 -10.77
C SER A 187 2.58 -9.12 -11.33
N ILE A 188 2.06 -8.46 -12.37
CA ILE A 188 0.81 -8.81 -13.05
C ILE A 188 1.03 -9.93 -14.08
N LEU A 189 0.12 -10.91 -14.11
CA LEU A 189 0.17 -12.00 -15.09
C LEU A 189 -0.52 -11.59 -16.39
N VAL A 190 0.26 -11.53 -17.47
CA VAL A 190 -0.15 -11.10 -18.80
C VAL A 190 0.06 -12.23 -19.81
N SER A 191 -0.86 -12.40 -20.75
CA SER A 191 -0.76 -13.43 -21.79
C SER A 191 0.58 -13.30 -22.56
N PRO A 192 1.29 -14.42 -22.78
CA PRO A 192 2.47 -14.43 -23.63
C PRO A 192 2.24 -13.85 -25.03
N LYS A 193 1.01 -13.93 -25.56
CA LYS A 193 0.66 -13.31 -26.84
C LYS A 193 0.72 -11.77 -26.76
N THR A 194 0.16 -11.18 -25.71
CA THR A 194 0.26 -9.73 -25.46
C THR A 194 1.72 -9.31 -25.27
N LEU A 195 2.51 -10.04 -24.44
CA LEU A 195 3.92 -9.74 -24.20
C LEU A 195 4.80 -9.88 -25.47
N ALA A 196 4.37 -10.69 -26.44
CA ALA A 196 5.08 -10.84 -27.72
C ALA A 196 4.91 -9.64 -28.66
N LEU A 197 3.91 -8.79 -28.46
CA LEU A 197 3.64 -7.61 -29.30
C LEU A 197 4.71 -6.53 -29.16
N SER A 198 4.73 -5.57 -30.09
CA SER A 198 5.56 -4.36 -29.96
C SER A 198 5.13 -3.52 -28.75
N LYS A 199 5.98 -2.60 -28.32
CA LYS A 199 5.66 -1.69 -27.20
C LYS A 199 4.40 -0.87 -27.47
N GLU A 200 4.23 -0.39 -28.70
CA GLU A 200 3.06 0.39 -29.11
C GLU A 200 1.78 -0.46 -29.03
N GLU A 201 1.80 -1.67 -29.59
CA GLU A 201 0.68 -2.59 -29.55
C GLU A 201 0.33 -3.07 -28.10
N GLN A 202 1.33 -3.21 -27.21
CA GLN A 202 1.10 -3.50 -25.79
C GLN A 202 0.45 -2.32 -25.05
N GLY A 203 0.64 -1.10 -25.55
CA GLY A 203 0.01 0.11 -25.03
C GLY A 203 -1.45 0.29 -25.46
N ASP A 204 -1.95 -0.57 -26.34
CA ASP A 204 -3.34 -0.60 -26.80
C ASP A 204 -4.11 -1.68 -26.02
N LEU A 205 -5.09 -1.25 -25.22
CA LEU A 205 -5.87 -2.15 -24.37
C LEU A 205 -6.75 -3.15 -25.17
N ASP A 206 -7.03 -2.90 -26.44
CA ASP A 206 -7.72 -3.87 -27.31
C ASP A 206 -6.87 -5.14 -27.56
N ASN A 207 -5.56 -5.05 -27.41
CA ASN A 207 -4.61 -6.17 -27.54
C ASN A 207 -4.28 -6.83 -26.20
N PHE A 208 -4.82 -6.31 -25.09
CA PHE A 208 -4.47 -6.78 -23.76
C PHE A 208 -5.26 -8.05 -23.39
N SER A 209 -4.56 -9.02 -22.83
CA SER A 209 -5.13 -10.21 -22.25
C SER A 209 -4.49 -10.55 -20.90
N GLY A 210 -5.27 -10.50 -19.84
CA GLY A 210 -4.91 -10.90 -18.49
C GLY A 210 -5.71 -12.11 -18.02
N SER A 211 -5.39 -12.61 -16.83
CA SER A 211 -6.04 -13.78 -16.22
C SER A 211 -7.14 -13.41 -15.20
N GLY A 212 -7.34 -12.13 -14.92
CA GLY A 212 -8.17 -11.62 -13.83
C GLY A 212 -9.68 -11.86 -13.96
N PRO A 213 -10.43 -11.49 -12.89
CA PRO A 213 -11.88 -11.68 -12.79
C PRO A 213 -12.70 -10.82 -13.76
N PHE A 214 -12.12 -9.77 -14.30
CA PHE A 214 -12.74 -8.95 -15.35
C PHE A 214 -11.89 -8.95 -16.61
N THR A 215 -12.52 -8.62 -17.74
CA THR A 215 -11.87 -8.40 -19.03
C THR A 215 -12.14 -7.00 -19.53
N ILE A 216 -11.25 -6.44 -20.34
CA ILE A 216 -11.47 -5.15 -20.99
C ILE A 216 -12.52 -5.32 -22.07
N ARG A 217 -13.62 -4.58 -21.97
CA ARG A 217 -14.71 -4.58 -22.92
C ARG A 217 -14.60 -3.48 -23.95
N SER A 218 -14.20 -2.28 -23.50
CA SER A 218 -13.97 -1.11 -24.34
C SER A 218 -13.17 -0.08 -23.55
N TRP A 219 -12.50 0.81 -24.26
CA TRP A 219 -11.78 1.93 -23.65
C TRP A 219 -11.72 3.14 -24.57
N ALA A 220 -11.56 4.32 -23.98
CA ALA A 220 -11.27 5.55 -24.69
C ALA A 220 -10.14 6.27 -23.96
N ASP A 221 -9.08 6.61 -24.70
CA ASP A 221 -7.88 7.22 -24.10
C ASP A 221 -8.21 8.52 -23.38
N GLY A 222 -7.80 8.59 -22.09
CA GLY A 222 -8.05 9.74 -21.22
C GLY A 222 -9.51 9.95 -20.81
N ASP A 223 -10.47 9.07 -21.14
CA ASP A 223 -11.87 9.17 -20.77
C ASP A 223 -12.33 8.01 -19.88
N ASP A 224 -12.45 6.80 -20.42
CA ASP A 224 -12.93 5.65 -19.66
C ASP A 224 -12.29 4.32 -20.06
N VAL A 225 -12.40 3.33 -19.13
CA VAL A 225 -12.14 1.92 -19.35
C VAL A 225 -13.29 1.11 -18.77
N VAL A 226 -14.00 0.38 -19.63
CA VAL A 226 -15.14 -0.46 -19.24
C VAL A 226 -14.68 -1.91 -19.14
N LEU A 227 -14.85 -2.49 -17.97
CA LEU A 227 -14.54 -3.88 -17.68
C LEU A 227 -15.84 -4.68 -17.65
N ALA A 228 -15.81 -5.89 -18.20
CA ALA A 228 -16.91 -6.86 -18.14
C ALA A 228 -16.50 -8.07 -17.28
N LYS A 229 -17.46 -8.61 -16.53
CA LYS A 229 -17.31 -9.84 -15.76
C LYS A 229 -16.79 -10.98 -16.63
N ARG A 230 -15.80 -11.71 -16.13
CA ARG A 230 -15.33 -12.95 -16.71
C ARG A 230 -16.09 -14.13 -16.12
N VAL A 231 -17.01 -14.70 -16.89
CA VAL A 231 -17.97 -15.73 -16.41
C VAL A 231 -17.34 -17.10 -16.12
N ASP A 232 -16.19 -17.40 -16.72
CA ASP A 232 -15.42 -18.63 -16.53
C ASP A 232 -14.34 -18.52 -15.43
N TYR A 233 -14.27 -17.39 -14.72
CA TYR A 233 -13.33 -17.17 -13.64
C TYR A 233 -13.72 -18.01 -12.41
N THR A 234 -12.79 -18.87 -11.93
CA THR A 234 -13.04 -19.80 -10.80
C THR A 234 -11.84 -19.96 -9.87
N TRP A 235 -10.77 -19.19 -10.07
CA TRP A 235 -9.48 -19.32 -9.38
C TRP A 235 -9.07 -18.07 -8.57
N GLY A 236 -10.04 -17.33 -8.07
CA GLY A 236 -9.78 -16.21 -7.15
C GLY A 236 -9.09 -16.68 -5.87
N PRO A 237 -8.33 -15.80 -5.20
CA PRO A 237 -7.62 -16.17 -3.97
C PRO A 237 -8.64 -16.44 -2.84
N GLU A 238 -8.51 -17.55 -2.14
CA GLU A 238 -9.39 -17.90 -1.02
C GLU A 238 -9.40 -16.83 0.08
N ALA A 239 -8.29 -16.10 0.23
CA ALA A 239 -8.12 -15.05 1.23
C ALA A 239 -9.15 -13.92 1.14
N ILE A 240 -9.76 -13.68 -0.03
CA ILE A 240 -10.83 -12.67 -0.19
C ILE A 240 -12.25 -13.22 0.03
N GLY A 241 -12.38 -14.51 0.31
CA GLY A 241 -13.68 -15.16 0.56
C GLY A 241 -14.57 -15.34 -0.68
N HIS A 242 -14.04 -15.11 -1.89
CA HIS A 242 -14.74 -15.30 -3.15
C HIS A 242 -13.77 -15.74 -4.25
N THR A 243 -13.95 -16.93 -4.77
CA THR A 243 -13.05 -17.54 -5.79
C THR A 243 -13.65 -17.56 -7.18
N GLY A 244 -14.96 -17.28 -7.30
CA GLY A 244 -15.73 -17.39 -8.54
C GLY A 244 -15.78 -16.12 -9.38
N ALA A 245 -16.60 -16.17 -10.42
CA ALA A 245 -16.89 -15.03 -11.27
C ALA A 245 -17.41 -13.83 -10.46
N PRO A 246 -17.05 -12.59 -10.82
CA PRO A 246 -17.54 -11.40 -10.12
C PRO A 246 -19.07 -11.34 -10.05
N TYR A 247 -19.61 -10.78 -8.96
CA TYR A 247 -21.03 -10.52 -8.87
C TYR A 247 -21.48 -9.41 -9.82
N LEU A 248 -20.68 -8.32 -9.96
CA LEU A 248 -20.95 -7.21 -10.87
C LEU A 248 -20.85 -7.65 -12.33
N ASP A 249 -21.76 -7.18 -13.19
CA ASP A 249 -21.71 -7.43 -14.64
C ASP A 249 -20.66 -6.55 -15.32
N THR A 250 -20.58 -5.27 -14.91
CA THR A 250 -19.56 -4.33 -15.41
C THR A 250 -18.98 -3.45 -14.31
N LEU A 251 -17.73 -3.03 -14.53
CA LEU A 251 -17.06 -2.03 -13.73
C LEU A 251 -16.44 -0.98 -14.67
N THR A 252 -16.93 0.26 -14.61
CA THR A 252 -16.46 1.35 -15.47
C THR A 252 -15.57 2.28 -14.69
N TYR A 253 -14.29 2.39 -15.09
CA TYR A 253 -13.38 3.42 -14.62
C TYR A 253 -13.50 4.64 -15.52
N LYS A 254 -13.83 5.81 -14.93
CA LYS A 254 -13.97 7.05 -15.69
C LYS A 254 -13.08 8.14 -15.11
N GLN A 255 -12.35 8.84 -15.98
CA GLN A 255 -11.50 9.93 -15.55
C GLN A 255 -12.32 11.20 -15.27
N VAL A 256 -12.22 11.70 -14.04
CA VAL A 256 -12.83 12.97 -13.60
C VAL A 256 -11.81 13.67 -12.69
N ALA A 257 -11.12 14.67 -13.18
CA ALA A 257 -10.00 15.31 -12.49
C ALA A 257 -10.40 15.99 -11.17
N GLU A 258 -11.55 16.72 -11.16
CA GLU A 258 -11.96 17.55 -10.03
C GLU A 258 -12.65 16.73 -8.92
N SER A 259 -12.15 16.82 -7.67
CA SER A 259 -12.69 16.06 -6.53
C SER A 259 -14.15 16.42 -6.23
N SER A 260 -14.51 17.69 -6.30
CA SER A 260 -15.89 18.16 -6.08
C SER A 260 -16.88 17.54 -7.08
N THR A 261 -16.47 17.35 -8.33
CA THR A 261 -17.29 16.67 -9.36
C THR A 261 -17.46 15.20 -9.03
N ARG A 262 -16.38 14.50 -8.60
CA ARG A 262 -16.46 13.11 -8.16
C ARG A 262 -17.38 12.94 -6.96
N ILE A 263 -17.27 13.83 -5.95
CA ILE A 263 -18.14 13.84 -4.77
C ILE A 263 -19.60 14.08 -5.18
N GLY A 264 -19.85 15.03 -6.09
CA GLY A 264 -21.19 15.30 -6.62
C GLY A 264 -21.81 14.07 -7.30
N ALA A 265 -21.04 13.35 -8.12
CA ALA A 265 -21.49 12.14 -8.79
C ALA A 265 -21.78 10.98 -7.82
N LEU A 266 -20.91 10.77 -6.80
CA LEU A 266 -21.14 9.77 -5.76
C LEU A 266 -22.43 10.08 -4.98
N THR A 267 -22.61 11.35 -4.58
CA THR A 267 -23.74 11.75 -3.74
C THR A 267 -25.07 11.84 -4.49
N SER A 268 -25.05 11.83 -5.83
CA SER A 268 -26.23 11.72 -6.70
C SER A 268 -26.43 10.32 -7.29
N ASP A 269 -25.70 9.31 -6.78
CA ASP A 269 -25.79 7.89 -7.19
C ASP A 269 -25.39 7.65 -8.66
N GLN A 270 -24.60 8.55 -9.25
CA GLN A 270 -24.06 8.41 -10.61
C GLN A 270 -22.73 7.63 -10.61
N ALA A 271 -22.11 7.46 -9.44
CA ALA A 271 -20.94 6.66 -9.24
C ALA A 271 -21.04 5.90 -7.91
N GLN A 272 -20.42 4.70 -7.85
CA GLN A 272 -20.40 3.86 -6.65
C GLN A 272 -19.09 3.99 -5.90
N VAL A 273 -18.02 4.41 -6.57
CA VAL A 273 -16.70 4.61 -5.95
C VAL A 273 -16.07 5.89 -6.49
N ILE A 274 -15.45 6.65 -5.61
CA ILE A 274 -14.59 7.77 -5.98
C ILE A 274 -13.22 7.60 -5.32
N TYR A 275 -12.18 8.11 -5.96
CA TYR A 275 -10.80 7.89 -5.57
C TYR A 275 -10.06 9.22 -5.38
N ASN A 276 -9.07 9.22 -4.48
CA ASN A 276 -8.16 10.34 -4.22
C ASN A 276 -8.91 11.61 -3.78
N ILE A 277 -9.63 11.49 -2.66
CA ILE A 277 -10.37 12.59 -2.01
C ILE A 277 -9.51 13.17 -0.90
N GLN A 278 -9.56 14.48 -0.69
CA GLN A 278 -8.83 15.13 0.40
C GLN A 278 -9.40 14.73 1.77
N PRO A 279 -8.56 14.49 2.79
CA PRO A 279 -9.05 14.18 4.13
C PRO A 279 -10.07 15.16 4.68
N SER A 280 -9.90 16.47 4.39
CA SER A 280 -10.85 17.52 4.79
C SER A 280 -12.25 17.39 4.20
N GLU A 281 -12.41 16.64 3.10
CA GLU A 281 -13.69 16.40 2.42
C GLU A 281 -14.42 15.15 2.95
N LEU A 282 -13.72 14.28 3.73
CA LEU A 282 -14.24 12.98 4.15
C LEU A 282 -15.32 13.07 5.22
N ALA A 283 -15.19 13.97 6.21
CA ALA A 283 -16.15 14.08 7.32
C ALA A 283 -17.60 14.26 6.83
N GLY A 284 -17.80 15.13 5.84
CA GLY A 284 -19.12 15.35 5.26
C GLY A 284 -19.68 14.16 4.46
N LEU A 285 -18.85 13.20 4.08
CA LEU A 285 -19.25 11.97 3.40
C LEU A 285 -19.57 10.86 4.40
N THR A 286 -18.76 10.69 5.44
CA THR A 286 -19.00 9.71 6.51
C THR A 286 -20.29 10.02 7.27
N ASP A 287 -20.56 11.29 7.58
CA ASP A 287 -21.80 11.74 8.22
C ASP A 287 -23.07 11.40 7.40
N ARG A 288 -22.92 11.23 6.10
CA ARG A 288 -23.98 10.84 5.16
C ARG A 288 -24.04 9.34 4.89
N GLY A 289 -23.22 8.54 5.58
CA GLY A 289 -23.21 7.08 5.50
C GLY A 289 -22.40 6.50 4.34
N TYR A 290 -21.54 7.30 3.67
CA TYR A 290 -20.59 6.76 2.71
C TYR A 290 -19.44 6.08 3.42
N GLU A 291 -18.96 4.96 2.86
CA GLU A 291 -17.86 4.20 3.45
C GLU A 291 -16.52 4.74 2.94
N VAL A 292 -15.59 4.96 3.87
CA VAL A 292 -14.24 5.43 3.56
C VAL A 292 -13.24 4.30 3.70
N GLY A 293 -12.64 3.90 2.59
CA GLY A 293 -11.55 2.94 2.54
C GLY A 293 -10.21 3.66 2.63
N LEU A 294 -9.45 3.36 3.68
CA LEU A 294 -8.11 3.89 3.94
C LEU A 294 -7.08 2.75 4.00
N PRO A 295 -6.91 1.99 2.90
CA PRO A 295 -5.99 0.87 2.94
C PRO A 295 -4.55 1.37 3.12
N ARG A 296 -3.85 0.73 4.04
CA ARG A 296 -2.41 0.94 4.21
C ARG A 296 -1.67 0.07 3.21
N TYR A 297 -0.66 0.61 2.57
CA TYR A 297 0.22 -0.23 1.79
C TYR A 297 1.52 -0.54 2.54
N LEU A 298 2.16 -1.61 2.17
CA LEU A 298 3.45 -1.99 2.72
C LEU A 298 4.54 -1.07 2.17
N GLY A 299 5.38 -0.52 3.05
CA GLY A 299 6.39 0.42 2.59
C GLY A 299 7.07 1.22 3.69
N PHE A 300 7.73 2.31 3.30
CA PHE A 300 8.22 3.32 4.23
C PHE A 300 7.06 4.13 4.82
N THR A 301 7.24 4.63 6.02
CA THR A 301 6.38 5.68 6.56
C THR A 301 6.54 6.96 5.73
N ASN A 302 5.51 7.82 5.74
CA ASN A 302 5.68 9.17 5.22
C ASN A 302 6.63 9.96 6.11
N GLY A 303 7.56 10.68 5.51
CA GLY A 303 8.53 11.47 6.23
C GLY A 303 9.55 12.13 5.33
N TYR A 304 10.54 12.77 5.95
CA TYR A 304 11.60 13.44 5.22
C TYR A 304 12.86 12.58 5.20
N ARG A 305 13.40 12.33 4.02
CA ARG A 305 14.78 11.88 3.88
C ARG A 305 15.71 13.06 4.15
N VAL A 306 16.85 12.81 4.76
CA VAL A 306 17.85 13.85 5.05
C VAL A 306 19.16 13.51 4.36
N ASN A 307 19.61 14.40 3.47
CA ASN A 307 20.94 14.30 2.87
C ASN A 307 21.95 14.92 3.82
N VAL A 308 22.84 14.09 4.36
CA VAL A 308 23.80 14.49 5.39
C VAL A 308 25.04 15.20 4.85
N THR A 309 25.21 15.30 3.54
CA THR A 309 26.36 15.98 2.92
C THR A 309 26.18 17.48 2.81
N ALA A 310 24.96 17.99 3.05
CA ALA A 310 24.59 19.38 2.92
C ALA A 310 24.36 20.04 4.29
N ALA A 311 24.99 21.18 4.55
CA ALA A 311 24.69 21.99 5.74
C ALA A 311 23.23 22.49 5.68
N PRO A 312 22.55 22.57 6.83
CA PRO A 312 23.01 22.31 8.20
C PRO A 312 22.90 20.84 8.64
N PHE A 313 22.57 19.90 7.73
CA PHE A 313 22.28 18.50 8.04
C PHE A 313 23.53 17.62 8.11
N ASP A 314 24.71 18.15 7.88
CA ASP A 314 25.99 17.51 8.16
C ASP A 314 26.24 17.29 9.67
N ASP A 315 25.53 18.05 10.54
CA ASP A 315 25.56 17.88 12.00
C ASP A 315 24.37 16.98 12.47
N VAL A 316 24.69 15.84 13.08
CA VAL A 316 23.67 14.88 13.58
C VAL A 316 22.71 15.52 14.59
N ARG A 317 23.18 16.48 15.39
CA ARG A 317 22.35 17.17 16.39
C ARG A 317 21.25 18.00 15.73
N VAL A 318 21.52 18.60 14.57
CA VAL A 318 20.51 19.34 13.80
C VAL A 318 19.47 18.37 13.24
N ARG A 319 19.90 17.21 12.75
CA ARG A 319 18.98 16.17 12.24
C ARG A 319 18.07 15.61 13.34
N GLN A 320 18.66 15.31 14.52
CA GLN A 320 17.89 14.88 15.69
C GLN A 320 16.94 15.98 16.21
N ALA A 321 17.36 17.25 16.13
CA ALA A 321 16.50 18.37 16.47
C ALA A 321 15.26 18.45 15.53
N LEU A 322 15.39 18.14 14.24
CA LEU A 322 14.23 17.99 13.35
C LEU A 322 13.28 16.89 13.83
N GLN A 323 13.82 15.73 14.20
CA GLN A 323 12.99 14.58 14.65
C GLN A 323 12.19 14.92 15.91
N HIS A 324 12.83 15.56 16.91
CA HIS A 324 12.20 15.92 18.19
C HIS A 324 11.39 17.22 18.12
N GLY A 325 11.63 18.05 17.11
CA GLY A 325 10.95 19.32 16.92
C GLY A 325 9.58 19.24 16.25
N ILE A 326 9.18 18.07 15.76
CA ILE A 326 7.93 17.90 15.00
C ILE A 326 6.90 17.16 15.87
N ASP A 327 5.81 17.84 16.19
CA ASP A 327 4.63 17.27 16.86
C ASP A 327 3.71 16.59 15.86
N ARG A 328 3.88 15.27 15.76
CA ARG A 328 3.10 14.40 14.87
C ARG A 328 1.64 14.30 15.27
N ARG A 329 1.36 14.45 16.55
CA ARG A 329 -0.03 14.45 17.06
C ARG A 329 -0.77 15.68 16.53
N GLN A 330 -0.15 16.85 16.61
CA GLN A 330 -0.74 18.08 16.05
C GLN A 330 -0.98 17.95 14.54
N ILE A 331 -0.06 17.29 13.80
CA ILE A 331 -0.24 17.04 12.35
C ILE A 331 -1.48 16.18 12.11
N LEU A 332 -1.64 15.07 12.85
CA LEU A 332 -2.82 14.20 12.74
C LEU A 332 -4.10 14.96 13.03
N ASP A 333 -4.13 15.69 14.14
CA ASP A 333 -5.33 16.40 14.58
C ASP A 333 -5.73 17.59 13.66
N THR A 334 -4.77 18.11 12.86
CA THR A 334 -4.99 19.29 12.00
C THR A 334 -5.23 18.92 10.53
N VAL A 335 -4.44 17.97 9.99
CA VAL A 335 -4.44 17.67 8.54
C VAL A 335 -5.34 16.51 8.20
N TYR A 336 -5.53 15.58 9.15
CA TYR A 336 -6.23 14.33 8.90
C TYR A 336 -7.53 14.22 9.69
N THR A 337 -8.27 13.17 9.41
CA THR A 337 -9.45 12.73 10.14
C THR A 337 -9.13 11.46 10.94
N ASP A 338 -10.12 10.89 11.62
CA ASP A 338 -9.97 9.61 12.30
C ASP A 338 -9.50 8.51 11.33
N GLY A 339 -8.71 7.56 11.84
CA GLY A 339 -8.16 6.44 11.07
C GLY A 339 -6.69 6.60 10.66
N TRP A 340 -6.13 7.83 10.68
CA TRP A 340 -4.70 8.03 10.44
C TRP A 340 -3.87 7.85 11.72
N GLN A 341 -2.63 7.40 11.55
CA GLN A 341 -1.70 7.12 12.64
C GLN A 341 -0.35 7.80 12.43
N ALA A 342 0.28 8.22 13.51
CA ALA A 342 1.65 8.68 13.48
C ALA A 342 2.60 7.54 13.07
N ALA A 343 3.71 7.89 12.44
CA ALA A 343 4.77 6.94 12.15
C ALA A 343 5.28 6.30 13.46
N GLN A 344 5.56 5.00 13.40
CA GLN A 344 6.13 4.25 14.52
C GLN A 344 7.60 3.90 14.28
N GLY A 345 8.12 4.11 13.10
CA GLY A 345 9.49 3.84 12.69
C GLY A 345 9.75 4.34 11.27
N LEU A 346 10.84 3.89 10.69
CA LEU A 346 11.18 4.11 9.29
C LEU A 346 10.20 3.38 8.35
N ILE A 347 9.78 2.21 8.78
CA ILE A 347 8.94 1.26 8.03
C ILE A 347 7.52 1.31 8.59
N GLN A 348 6.51 1.15 7.75
CA GLN A 348 5.11 1.09 8.18
C GLN A 348 4.86 -0.10 9.11
N SER A 349 4.04 0.11 10.14
CA SER A 349 3.78 -0.87 11.20
C SER A 349 3.07 -2.15 10.76
N ASN A 350 2.53 -2.18 9.54
CA ASN A 350 1.91 -3.36 8.93
C ASN A 350 2.88 -4.20 8.09
N VAL A 351 4.14 -3.81 7.95
CA VAL A 351 5.17 -4.64 7.32
C VAL A 351 5.59 -5.73 8.32
N PRO A 352 5.64 -7.02 7.96
CA PRO A 352 5.86 -8.13 8.89
C PRO A 352 7.12 -8.03 9.77
N GLU A 353 8.19 -7.43 9.27
CA GLU A 353 9.47 -7.28 9.97
C GLU A 353 9.68 -5.87 10.56
N ALA A 354 8.62 -5.04 10.60
CA ALA A 354 8.70 -3.71 11.17
C ALA A 354 8.67 -3.76 12.71
N THR A 355 9.52 -2.95 13.33
CA THR A 355 9.55 -2.74 14.77
C THR A 355 9.23 -1.28 15.13
N ALA A 356 8.69 -1.06 16.31
CA ALA A 356 8.29 0.27 16.74
C ALA A 356 9.47 1.01 17.39
N HIS A 357 9.78 2.20 16.88
CA HIS A 357 10.86 3.08 17.32
C HIS A 357 10.36 4.49 17.69
N SER A 358 9.08 4.66 17.96
CA SER A 358 8.48 5.98 18.20
C SER A 358 9.12 6.77 19.35
N ALA A 359 9.75 6.09 20.30
CA ALA A 359 10.48 6.71 21.40
C ALA A 359 11.76 7.44 20.93
N ASP A 360 12.40 6.96 19.85
CA ASP A 360 13.67 7.51 19.35
C ASP A 360 13.50 8.90 18.71
N PHE A 361 12.28 9.24 18.28
CA PHE A 361 11.93 10.50 17.65
C PHE A 361 10.68 11.16 18.24
N ALA A 362 10.36 10.84 19.49
CA ALA A 362 9.24 11.46 20.20
C ALA A 362 9.37 12.98 20.23
N PHE A 363 8.25 13.69 20.07
CA PHE A 363 8.22 15.14 20.16
C PHE A 363 8.71 15.62 21.54
N ASP A 364 9.73 16.49 21.51
CA ASP A 364 10.32 17.12 22.69
C ASP A 364 11.00 18.42 22.23
N ALA A 365 10.28 19.53 22.33
CA ALA A 365 10.74 20.83 21.87
C ALA A 365 11.96 21.34 22.68
N ASP A 366 12.04 21.00 23.98
CA ASP A 366 13.16 21.42 24.83
C ASP A 366 14.44 20.66 24.43
N LYS A 367 14.33 19.35 24.19
CA LYS A 367 15.42 18.53 23.65
C LYS A 367 15.88 19.03 22.29
N ALA A 368 14.95 19.35 21.39
CA ALA A 368 15.26 19.88 20.06
C ALA A 368 16.02 21.21 20.18
N ALA A 369 15.58 22.11 21.05
CA ALA A 369 16.26 23.39 21.30
C ALA A 369 17.67 23.20 21.88
N ALA A 370 17.84 22.29 22.84
CA ALA A 370 19.13 21.96 23.43
C ALA A 370 20.13 21.42 22.40
N LEU A 371 19.66 20.49 21.53
CA LEU A 371 20.50 19.94 20.44
C LEU A 371 20.97 21.03 19.46
N LEU A 372 20.11 22.01 19.16
CA LEU A 372 20.49 23.16 18.31
C LEU A 372 21.51 24.06 19.00
N ASP A 373 21.35 24.32 20.32
CA ASP A 373 22.32 25.10 21.13
C ASP A 373 23.68 24.39 21.16
N GLU A 374 23.71 23.08 21.40
CA GLU A 374 24.93 22.26 21.38
C GLU A 374 25.59 22.23 19.99
N ALA A 375 24.81 22.31 18.94
CA ALA A 375 25.29 22.40 17.56
C ALA A 375 25.83 23.82 17.22
N GLY A 376 25.67 24.79 18.14
CA GLY A 376 26.15 26.17 17.98
C GLY A 376 25.17 27.08 17.23
N TRP A 377 23.92 26.70 17.08
CA TRP A 377 22.86 27.54 16.52
C TRP A 377 22.21 28.39 17.61
N VAL A 378 22.62 29.66 17.74
CA VAL A 378 22.23 30.55 18.82
C VAL A 378 20.95 31.32 18.44
N PRO A 379 19.95 31.42 19.34
CA PRO A 379 18.76 32.25 19.11
C PRO A 379 19.12 33.73 18.94
N GLY A 380 18.62 34.38 17.88
CA GLY A 380 18.69 35.81 17.67
C GLY A 380 17.58 36.59 18.35
N ALA A 381 17.67 37.92 18.36
CA ALA A 381 16.63 38.80 18.92
C ALA A 381 15.29 38.72 18.16
N ASP A 382 15.32 38.28 16.91
CA ASP A 382 14.16 38.03 16.03
C ASP A 382 13.53 36.63 16.19
N GLY A 383 14.04 35.84 17.14
CA GLY A 383 13.63 34.47 17.37
C GLY A 383 14.21 33.47 16.37
N LYS A 384 15.01 33.88 15.40
CA LYS A 384 15.69 33.00 14.45
C LYS A 384 17.06 32.58 14.96
N ARG A 385 17.46 31.34 14.67
CA ARG A 385 18.78 30.84 15.05
C ARG A 385 19.82 31.14 13.99
N THR A 386 21.01 31.50 14.45
CA THR A 386 22.16 31.78 13.58
C THR A 386 23.39 31.05 14.07
N LYS A 387 24.29 30.71 13.13
CA LYS A 387 25.63 30.18 13.39
C LYS A 387 26.57 30.78 12.38
N ASN A 388 27.65 31.42 12.86
CA ASN A 388 28.63 32.12 12.00
C ASN A 388 28.00 33.17 11.05
N GLY A 389 26.95 33.86 11.50
CA GLY A 389 26.23 34.86 10.69
C GLY A 389 25.23 34.28 9.66
N GLN A 390 25.08 32.98 9.57
CA GLN A 390 24.11 32.32 8.70
C GLN A 390 22.86 31.90 9.48
N HIS A 391 21.68 32.08 8.89
CA HIS A 391 20.43 31.58 9.46
C HIS A 391 20.32 30.08 9.35
N LEU A 392 19.69 29.43 10.34
CA LEU A 392 19.27 28.03 10.28
C LEU A 392 18.11 27.91 9.32
N ALA A 393 18.41 27.70 8.05
CA ALA A 393 17.43 27.69 6.98
C ALA A 393 17.19 26.27 6.43
N VAL A 394 15.93 25.98 6.10
CA VAL A 394 15.48 24.71 5.56
C VAL A 394 14.46 24.97 4.46
N THR A 395 14.55 24.22 3.35
CA THR A 395 13.50 24.16 2.33
C THR A 395 12.82 22.80 2.41
N LEU A 396 11.50 22.77 2.58
CA LEU A 396 10.66 21.60 2.47
C LEU A 396 10.06 21.55 1.07
N TYR A 397 10.19 20.40 0.42
CA TYR A 397 9.65 20.18 -0.90
C TYR A 397 8.46 19.24 -0.80
N ALA A 398 7.26 19.78 -0.97
CA ALA A 398 6.02 18.99 -0.92
C ALA A 398 6.01 17.92 -2.00
N ASN A 399 5.64 16.71 -1.60
CA ASN A 399 5.58 15.57 -2.49
C ASN A 399 4.26 15.57 -3.28
N PRO A 400 4.26 15.80 -4.61
CA PRO A 400 3.04 15.90 -5.40
C PRO A 400 2.25 14.58 -5.53
N TYR A 401 2.86 13.46 -5.11
CA TYR A 401 2.18 12.15 -5.06
C TYR A 401 1.32 11.97 -3.80
N LEU A 402 1.46 12.83 -2.80
CA LEU A 402 0.69 12.81 -1.56
C LEU A 402 -0.16 14.07 -1.45
N ALA A 403 -1.48 13.91 -1.50
CA ALA A 403 -2.43 15.01 -1.50
C ALA A 403 -2.32 15.95 -0.29
N THR A 404 -1.88 15.42 0.86
CA THR A 404 -1.73 16.15 2.14
C THR A 404 -0.35 16.79 2.34
N SER A 405 0.61 16.55 1.45
CA SER A 405 2.01 16.91 1.65
C SER A 405 2.20 18.42 1.91
N ALA A 406 1.60 19.27 1.09
CA ALA A 406 1.73 20.72 1.27
C ALA A 406 1.19 21.19 2.63
N SER A 407 0.06 20.65 3.09
CA SER A 407 -0.51 20.98 4.40
C SER A 407 0.34 20.49 5.57
N ILE A 408 0.97 19.32 5.41
CA ILE A 408 1.94 18.79 6.39
C ILE A 408 3.15 19.72 6.45
N ASP A 409 3.73 20.07 5.30
CA ASP A 409 4.92 20.92 5.21
C ASP A 409 4.68 22.32 5.81
N GLU A 410 3.52 22.92 5.58
CA GLU A 410 3.15 24.20 6.17
C GLU A 410 3.08 24.12 7.70
N LEU A 411 2.51 23.05 8.25
CA LEU A 411 2.43 22.85 9.70
C LEU A 411 3.81 22.55 10.29
N VAL A 412 4.61 21.71 9.63
CA VAL A 412 6.00 21.45 10.03
C VAL A 412 6.82 22.74 9.98
N ALA A 413 6.65 23.57 8.96
CA ALA A 413 7.31 24.87 8.88
C ALA A 413 6.94 25.79 10.06
N GLN A 414 5.69 25.80 10.48
CA GLN A 414 5.24 26.52 11.66
C GLN A 414 5.93 25.99 12.94
N GLN A 415 5.93 24.67 13.15
CA GLN A 415 6.54 24.03 14.31
C GLN A 415 8.05 24.31 14.39
N LEU A 416 8.78 24.07 13.29
CA LEU A 416 10.21 24.35 13.21
C LEU A 416 10.52 25.85 13.36
N GLY A 417 9.63 26.71 12.89
CA GLY A 417 9.71 28.16 13.07
C GLY A 417 9.76 28.57 14.55
N THR A 418 9.05 27.87 15.44
CA THR A 418 9.10 28.10 16.90
C THR A 418 10.45 27.74 17.53
N LEU A 419 11.18 26.82 16.90
CA LEU A 419 12.53 26.41 17.29
C LEU A 419 13.62 27.32 16.70
N GLY A 420 13.25 28.33 15.91
CA GLY A 420 14.15 29.30 15.31
C GLY A 420 14.64 28.95 13.92
N PHE A 421 14.08 27.97 13.25
CA PHE A 421 14.36 27.73 11.83
C PHE A 421 13.74 28.82 10.95
N THR A 422 14.38 29.08 9.81
CA THR A 422 13.78 29.80 8.69
C THR A 422 13.38 28.77 7.65
N VAL A 423 12.07 28.51 7.53
CA VAL A 423 11.56 27.43 6.68
C VAL A 423 10.89 28.02 5.44
N THR A 424 11.19 27.45 4.28
CA THR A 424 10.53 27.73 3.00
C THR A 424 9.83 26.46 2.53
N VAL A 425 8.54 26.52 2.26
CA VAL A 425 7.80 25.41 1.63
C VAL A 425 7.71 25.69 0.14
N GLN A 426 8.07 24.69 -0.68
CA GLN A 426 7.96 24.74 -2.13
C GLN A 426 7.14 23.57 -2.67
N THR A 427 6.27 23.87 -3.61
CA THR A 427 5.46 22.90 -4.34
C THR A 427 5.84 22.90 -5.82
N TYR A 428 5.88 21.73 -6.41
CA TYR A 428 6.14 21.54 -7.83
C TYR A 428 5.12 20.55 -8.41
N ASP A 429 4.89 20.63 -9.72
CA ASP A 429 4.23 19.55 -10.43
C ASP A 429 5.09 18.28 -10.45
N VAL A 430 4.48 17.12 -10.78
CA VAL A 430 5.13 15.80 -10.74
C VAL A 430 6.42 15.75 -11.57
N ALA A 431 6.42 16.35 -12.78
CA ALA A 431 7.57 16.31 -13.68
C ALA A 431 8.73 17.15 -13.13
N THR A 432 8.44 18.37 -12.69
CA THR A 432 9.40 19.29 -12.09
C THR A 432 9.96 18.75 -10.78
N PHE A 433 9.11 18.16 -9.92
CA PHE A 433 9.54 17.51 -8.69
C PHE A 433 10.50 16.35 -8.97
N GLY A 434 10.17 15.51 -9.95
CA GLY A 434 11.04 14.41 -10.37
C GLY A 434 12.41 14.87 -10.84
N GLU A 435 12.45 15.94 -11.64
CA GLU A 435 13.69 16.47 -12.19
C GLU A 435 14.54 17.22 -11.15
N LYS A 436 13.94 18.17 -10.44
CA LYS A 436 14.67 19.13 -9.58
C LYS A 436 14.86 18.65 -8.13
N VAL A 437 14.04 17.74 -7.65
CA VAL A 437 14.03 17.32 -6.25
C VAL A 437 14.40 15.85 -6.12
N LYS A 438 13.62 14.97 -6.71
CA LYS A 438 13.77 13.51 -6.54
C LYS A 438 15.06 12.96 -7.14
N ASN A 439 15.45 13.47 -8.32
CA ASN A 439 16.63 13.03 -9.05
C ASN A 439 17.90 13.84 -8.72
N ASP A 440 17.77 14.89 -7.93
CA ASP A 440 18.91 15.70 -7.47
C ASP A 440 19.47 15.13 -6.18
N SER A 441 20.60 14.44 -6.26
CA SER A 441 21.30 13.87 -5.10
C SER A 441 21.82 14.93 -4.12
N THR A 442 21.86 16.20 -4.52
CA THR A 442 22.28 17.32 -3.66
C THR A 442 21.13 17.94 -2.87
N THR A 443 19.89 17.59 -3.15
CA THR A 443 18.71 18.08 -2.40
C THR A 443 18.84 17.68 -0.93
N PRO A 444 18.87 18.66 0.03
CA PRO A 444 19.17 18.35 1.43
C PRO A 444 18.05 17.60 2.14
N LEU A 445 16.80 17.94 1.85
CA LEU A 445 15.62 17.44 2.54
C LEU A 445 14.42 17.45 1.60
N TYR A 446 13.69 16.35 1.50
CA TYR A 446 12.37 16.34 0.88
C TYR A 446 11.51 15.20 1.41
N GLU A 447 10.21 15.40 1.33
CA GLU A 447 9.22 14.41 1.75
C GLU A 447 9.16 13.23 0.79
N ILE A 448 9.17 12.02 1.33
CA ILE A 448 9.08 10.79 0.55
C ILE A 448 7.90 9.94 0.97
N THR A 449 7.38 9.21 -0.01
CA THR A 449 6.48 8.07 0.17
C THR A 449 6.92 6.98 -0.79
N ARG A 450 7.09 5.75 -0.34
CA ARG A 450 7.43 4.63 -1.24
C ARG A 450 6.89 3.31 -0.71
N SER A 451 6.14 2.61 -1.57
CA SER A 451 5.72 1.24 -1.30
C SER A 451 6.82 0.25 -1.67
N PHE A 452 6.87 -0.83 -0.93
CA PHE A 452 7.57 -2.07 -1.26
C PHE A 452 6.79 -3.21 -0.60
N ILE A 453 6.98 -4.40 -1.08
CA ILE A 453 6.30 -5.56 -0.48
C ILE A 453 7.25 -6.42 0.34
N ASP A 454 8.55 -6.28 0.09
CA ASP A 454 9.60 -6.96 0.83
C ASP A 454 10.60 -5.98 1.44
N VAL A 455 10.89 -6.16 2.71
CA VAL A 455 11.77 -5.31 3.49
C VAL A 455 13.24 -5.35 3.01
N GLY A 456 13.67 -6.39 2.33
CA GLY A 456 15.00 -6.47 1.70
C GLY A 456 15.22 -5.35 0.66
N THR A 457 14.14 -4.87 0.04
CA THR A 457 14.17 -3.72 -0.87
C THR A 457 14.56 -2.43 -0.14
N VAL A 458 14.19 -2.27 1.14
CA VAL A 458 14.52 -1.10 1.97
C VAL A 458 16.03 -0.88 2.04
N ALA A 459 16.75 -1.92 2.42
CA ALA A 459 18.21 -1.86 2.57
C ALA A 459 18.89 -1.45 1.27
N SER A 460 18.46 -2.01 0.13
CA SER A 460 19.04 -1.69 -1.18
C SER A 460 18.77 -0.24 -1.61
N ILE A 461 17.59 0.30 -1.32
CA ILE A 461 17.22 1.68 -1.66
C ILE A 461 18.00 2.68 -0.81
N LEU A 462 18.08 2.45 0.50
CA LEU A 462 18.69 3.40 1.44
C LEU A 462 20.22 3.52 1.25
N THR A 463 20.85 2.48 0.72
CA THR A 463 22.30 2.38 0.64
C THR A 463 22.83 2.35 -0.79
N SER A 464 21.97 2.52 -1.80
CA SER A 464 22.39 2.51 -3.20
C SER A 464 23.18 3.76 -3.54
N ALA A 465 24.35 3.60 -4.16
CA ALA A 465 25.12 4.68 -4.75
C ALA A 465 24.58 5.15 -6.12
N ASN A 466 23.51 4.55 -6.61
CA ASN A 466 22.91 4.94 -7.88
C ASN A 466 22.22 6.30 -7.76
N LYS A 467 22.37 7.12 -8.79
CA LYS A 467 21.74 8.43 -8.87
C LYS A 467 20.22 8.31 -8.64
N GLY A 468 19.71 9.05 -7.65
CA GLY A 468 18.30 9.05 -7.26
C GLY A 468 17.91 7.97 -6.24
N GLU A 469 18.80 7.03 -5.89
CA GLU A 469 18.58 5.99 -4.89
C GLU A 469 19.47 6.12 -3.66
N ASP A 470 20.48 7.01 -3.69
CA ASP A 470 21.26 7.39 -2.51
C ASP A 470 20.50 8.43 -1.69
N TRP A 471 19.63 7.95 -0.82
CA TRP A 471 18.71 8.83 -0.08
C TRP A 471 19.40 9.74 0.93
N PHE A 472 20.54 9.33 1.46
CA PHE A 472 21.21 10.05 2.53
C PHE A 472 22.47 10.81 2.06
N GLY A 473 22.85 10.67 0.79
CA GLY A 473 24.07 11.25 0.24
C GLY A 473 25.34 10.56 0.76
N LEU A 474 25.23 9.36 1.31
CA LEU A 474 26.35 8.61 1.87
C LEU A 474 27.00 7.67 0.86
N GLY A 475 26.29 7.29 -0.20
CA GLY A 475 26.74 6.30 -1.15
C GLY A 475 27.14 5.00 -0.45
N GLU A 476 28.37 4.53 -0.73
CA GLU A 476 28.96 3.39 -0.04
C GLU A 476 29.99 3.78 1.04
N THR A 477 29.97 5.03 1.49
CA THR A 477 30.97 5.54 2.44
C THR A 477 30.63 5.25 3.90
N ASP A 478 29.39 4.88 4.22
CA ASP A 478 29.00 4.49 5.57
C ASP A 478 29.13 2.97 5.76
N PRO A 479 30.15 2.51 6.53
CA PRO A 479 30.39 1.09 6.70
C PRO A 479 29.28 0.39 7.50
N THR A 480 28.59 1.10 8.39
CA THR A 480 27.50 0.54 9.21
C THR A 480 26.26 0.27 8.35
N LEU A 481 25.86 1.24 7.53
CA LEU A 481 24.74 1.04 6.59
C LEU A 481 25.06 -0.08 5.60
N ASN A 482 26.28 -0.15 5.09
CA ASN A 482 26.69 -1.21 4.15
C ASN A 482 26.66 -2.60 4.80
N ASP A 483 27.17 -2.73 6.04
CA ASP A 483 27.09 -4.00 6.78
C ASP A 483 25.64 -4.45 7.02
N LEU A 484 24.78 -3.52 7.48
CA LEU A 484 23.37 -3.80 7.72
C LEU A 484 22.65 -4.22 6.43
N ARG A 485 22.87 -3.51 5.31
CA ARG A 485 22.37 -3.89 3.99
C ARG A 485 22.79 -5.31 3.63
N ASP A 486 24.07 -5.60 3.77
CA ASP A 486 24.65 -6.89 3.38
C ASP A 486 24.14 -8.03 4.26
N ARG A 487 23.93 -7.78 5.56
CA ARG A 487 23.32 -8.75 6.48
C ARG A 487 21.86 -9.04 6.12
N ILE A 488 21.08 -8.01 5.80
CA ILE A 488 19.69 -8.16 5.34
C ILE A 488 19.64 -8.94 4.02
N ALA A 489 20.52 -8.59 3.07
CA ALA A 489 20.56 -9.22 1.75
C ALA A 489 21.04 -10.69 1.77
N ARG A 490 21.88 -11.06 2.74
CA ARG A 490 22.43 -12.42 2.87
C ARG A 490 21.66 -13.31 3.84
N ALA A 491 20.64 -12.79 4.50
CA ALA A 491 19.82 -13.58 5.41
C ALA A 491 19.12 -14.72 4.66
N THR A 492 19.13 -15.91 5.25
CA THR A 492 18.47 -17.09 4.69
C THR A 492 17.23 -17.50 5.49
N ASP A 493 16.97 -16.83 6.60
CA ASP A 493 15.76 -16.97 7.41
C ASP A 493 15.22 -15.61 7.87
N LEU A 494 13.93 -15.58 8.18
CA LEU A 494 13.21 -14.34 8.52
C LEU A 494 13.65 -13.75 9.87
N ASP A 495 13.99 -14.56 10.86
CA ASP A 495 14.36 -14.06 12.19
C ASP A 495 15.70 -13.33 12.13
N THR A 496 16.69 -13.89 11.43
CA THR A 496 17.99 -13.24 11.20
C THR A 496 17.81 -11.94 10.41
N ARG A 497 16.93 -11.94 9.40
CA ARG A 497 16.65 -10.75 8.60
C ARG A 497 15.94 -9.67 9.42
N ALA A 498 14.92 -10.02 10.18
CA ALA A 498 14.18 -9.11 11.04
C ALA A 498 15.08 -8.41 12.07
N ALA A 499 16.02 -9.14 12.69
CA ALA A 499 16.99 -8.55 13.60
C ALA A 499 17.88 -7.52 12.90
N ALA A 500 18.36 -7.80 11.70
CA ALA A 500 19.17 -6.85 10.93
C ALA A 500 18.36 -5.62 10.45
N VAL A 501 17.07 -5.80 10.16
CA VAL A 501 16.14 -4.71 9.81
C VAL A 501 15.88 -3.81 11.02
N ASP A 502 15.73 -4.37 12.21
CA ASP A 502 15.57 -3.61 13.45
C ASP A 502 16.82 -2.76 13.75
N GLU A 503 18.00 -3.35 13.61
CA GLU A 503 19.26 -2.61 13.74
C GLU A 503 19.39 -1.49 12.68
N LEU A 504 18.96 -1.73 11.43
CA LEU A 504 18.95 -0.71 10.37
C LEU A 504 18.03 0.45 10.74
N GLN A 505 16.80 0.17 11.19
CA GLN A 505 15.86 1.20 11.63
C GLN A 505 16.44 2.02 12.80
N THR A 506 16.98 1.34 13.80
CA THR A 506 17.65 1.97 14.94
C THR A 506 18.75 2.92 14.48
N TYR A 507 19.65 2.44 13.62
CA TYR A 507 20.77 3.25 13.13
C TYR A 507 20.29 4.47 12.33
N VAL A 508 19.40 4.29 11.38
CA VAL A 508 18.84 5.38 10.55
C VAL A 508 18.18 6.45 11.42
N LEU A 509 17.43 6.06 12.42
CA LEU A 509 16.72 7.00 13.31
C LEU A 509 17.69 7.69 14.29
N GLN A 510 18.63 6.97 14.89
CA GLN A 510 19.62 7.55 15.80
C GLN A 510 20.58 8.52 15.09
N GLN A 511 20.92 8.26 13.84
CA GLN A 511 21.70 9.16 13.01
C GLN A 511 20.89 10.32 12.41
N GLY A 512 19.57 10.35 12.62
CA GLY A 512 18.66 11.37 12.07
C GLY A 512 18.62 11.38 10.55
N LEU A 513 18.86 10.25 9.89
CA LEU A 513 18.88 10.16 8.43
C LEU A 513 17.48 10.23 7.83
N PHE A 514 16.46 9.91 8.63
CA PHE A 514 15.06 9.98 8.27
C PHE A 514 14.23 10.60 9.39
N VAL A 515 13.24 11.40 9.02
CA VAL A 515 12.33 12.05 9.95
C VAL A 515 10.93 11.50 9.70
N PRO A 516 10.50 10.44 10.41
CA PRO A 516 9.17 9.84 10.22
C PRO A 516 8.07 10.81 10.62
N ILE A 517 6.97 10.88 9.84
CA ILE A 517 5.81 11.75 10.14
C ILE A 517 4.55 10.92 10.39
N THR A 518 4.02 10.23 9.38
CA THR A 518 2.78 9.47 9.50
C THR A 518 2.90 8.08 8.87
N GLN A 519 2.05 7.16 9.30
CA GLN A 519 1.72 5.98 8.50
C GLN A 519 1.06 6.44 7.21
N ILE A 520 1.38 5.82 6.09
CA ILE A 520 0.87 6.28 4.80
C ILE A 520 -0.49 5.65 4.51
N VAL A 521 -1.45 6.52 4.23
CA VAL A 521 -2.67 6.22 3.50
C VAL A 521 -2.63 7.08 2.24
N GLN A 522 -2.08 6.53 1.18
CA GLN A 522 -1.94 7.26 -0.10
C GLN A 522 -3.19 7.13 -0.97
N ARG A 523 -3.93 6.04 -0.81
CA ARG A 523 -5.11 5.72 -1.62
C ARG A 523 -6.35 5.85 -0.76
N ILE A 524 -7.14 6.89 -1.02
CA ILE A 524 -8.38 7.17 -0.33
C ILE A 524 -9.52 6.84 -1.27
N TYR A 525 -10.31 5.84 -0.88
CA TYR A 525 -11.52 5.41 -1.58
C TYR A 525 -12.72 5.87 -0.79
N VAL A 526 -13.74 6.38 -1.46
CA VAL A 526 -15.05 6.60 -0.85
C VAL A 526 -16.08 5.88 -1.69
N GLN A 527 -16.86 5.03 -1.06
CA GLN A 527 -17.83 4.17 -1.73
C GLN A 527 -19.25 4.36 -1.24
N SER A 528 -20.18 4.14 -2.13
CA SER A 528 -21.60 4.09 -1.83
C SER A 528 -21.89 2.96 -0.84
N PRO A 529 -22.74 3.18 0.18
CA PRO A 529 -23.17 2.11 1.08
C PRO A 529 -23.93 0.99 0.36
N LYS A 530 -24.34 1.19 -0.90
CA LYS A 530 -24.93 0.16 -1.73
C LYS A 530 -23.89 -0.82 -2.30
N LEU A 531 -22.63 -0.43 -2.38
CA LEU A 531 -21.56 -1.30 -2.87
C LEU A 531 -20.89 -2.01 -1.69
N GLN A 532 -21.00 -3.31 -1.64
CA GLN A 532 -20.48 -4.16 -0.57
C GLN A 532 -19.44 -5.15 -1.11
N GLY A 533 -18.64 -5.76 -0.22
CA GLY A 533 -17.70 -6.83 -0.59
C GLY A 533 -16.42 -6.33 -1.26
N VAL A 534 -16.11 -5.03 -1.19
CA VAL A 534 -14.82 -4.49 -1.65
C VAL A 534 -13.69 -4.95 -0.73
N THR A 535 -12.61 -5.44 -1.32
CA THR A 535 -11.42 -5.92 -0.59
C THR A 535 -10.22 -5.01 -0.89
N TYR A 536 -9.19 -5.05 -0.04
CA TYR A 536 -7.95 -4.30 -0.24
C TYR A 536 -6.76 -5.24 -0.05
N ASN A 537 -5.74 -5.07 -0.88
CA ASN A 537 -4.51 -5.85 -0.81
C ASN A 537 -3.34 -5.07 -0.20
N GLY A 538 -2.20 -5.71 -0.01
CA GLY A 538 -0.99 -5.15 0.60
C GLY A 538 -0.33 -4.00 -0.16
N VAL A 539 -0.81 -3.69 -1.36
CA VAL A 539 -0.42 -2.49 -2.12
C VAL A 539 -1.56 -1.48 -2.19
N ALA A 540 -2.56 -1.61 -1.30
CA ALA A 540 -3.69 -0.71 -1.14
C ALA A 540 -4.56 -0.54 -2.40
N ILE A 541 -4.64 -1.56 -3.26
CA ILE A 541 -5.54 -1.58 -4.42
C ILE A 541 -6.84 -2.26 -4.03
N ALA A 542 -7.96 -1.62 -4.38
CA ALA A 542 -9.29 -2.16 -4.18
C ALA A 542 -9.57 -3.31 -5.16
N GLY A 543 -10.06 -4.45 -4.66
CA GLY A 543 -10.53 -5.59 -5.44
C GLY A 543 -12.05 -5.66 -5.47
N TYR A 544 -12.61 -5.90 -6.64
CA TYR A 544 -14.07 -5.92 -6.87
C TYR A 544 -14.60 -7.29 -7.28
N ALA A 545 -13.79 -8.36 -7.23
CA ALA A 545 -14.26 -9.72 -7.55
C ALA A 545 -15.40 -10.17 -6.63
N ALA A 546 -15.30 -9.86 -5.32
CA ALA A 546 -16.34 -10.15 -4.34
C ALA A 546 -17.36 -9.01 -4.16
N ALA A 547 -17.25 -7.90 -4.91
CA ALA A 547 -18.11 -6.74 -4.74
C ALA A 547 -19.48 -6.95 -5.41
N TYR A 548 -20.54 -6.47 -4.74
CA TYR A 548 -21.92 -6.53 -5.22
C TYR A 548 -22.72 -5.29 -4.83
N LEU A 549 -23.79 -5.01 -5.58
CA LEU A 549 -24.70 -3.92 -5.28
C LEU A 549 -25.90 -4.45 -4.47
N GLN A 550 -26.11 -3.88 -3.28
CA GLN A 550 -27.35 -4.11 -2.51
C GLN A 550 -28.54 -3.44 -3.23
N LYS A 551 -29.65 -4.19 -3.33
CA LYS A 551 -30.88 -3.72 -3.97
C LYS A 551 -31.76 -2.91 -3.00
#